data_3c26400fd17c373919a8ea1efdade096
#
_entry.id   3c26400fd17c373919a8ea1efdade096
#
_cell.length_a   1.000
_cell.length_b   1.000
_cell.length_c   1.000
_cell.angle_alpha   90.00
_cell.angle_beta   90.00
_cell.angle_gamma   90.00
#
_symmetry.space_group_name_H-M   'P 1'
#
loop_
_entity.id
_entity.type
_entity.pdbx_description
1 polymer ?
#
loop_
_entity_poly.entity_id
_entity_poly.type
_entity_poly.pdbx_seq_one_letter_code
_entity_poly.pdbx_strand_id
1 'polypeptide(L)'
;MALRIGSVELGSHLILAPMSGVTDRIFRRLIRHCNGADVGLYVTEFISVECLWRENKRSLFMMRKDVDESPFCVQLYGREVHHMVAAGRLAVDR
;
A
#
# COMPACT_ATOMS: atom_id res chain seq x y z
N MET A 1 -14.19 10.96 14.68
CA MET A 1 -13.03 10.61 15.53
C MET A 1 -11.94 10.02 14.65
N ALA A 2 -10.75 10.56 14.75
CA ALA A 2 -9.61 10.10 13.95
C ALA A 2 -8.93 8.89 14.58
N LEU A 3 -8.49 7.96 13.75
CA LEU A 3 -7.63 6.86 14.16
C LEU A 3 -6.19 7.27 13.85
N ARG A 4 -5.28 6.97 14.74
CA ARG A 4 -3.87 7.31 14.54
C ARG A 4 -3.00 6.06 14.60
N ILE A 5 -2.10 5.90 13.61
CA ILE A 5 -1.11 4.84 13.58
C ILE A 5 0.26 5.53 13.54
N GLY A 6 0.99 5.50 14.66
CA GLY A 6 2.20 6.30 14.79
C GLY A 6 1.90 7.77 14.63
N SER A 7 2.58 8.42 13.69
CA SER A 7 2.34 9.82 13.36
C SER A 7 1.31 10.00 12.24
N VAL A 8 0.79 8.91 11.69
CA VAL A 8 -0.17 8.97 10.58
C VAL A 8 -1.58 9.02 11.13
N GLU A 9 -2.31 10.05 10.78
CA GLU A 9 -3.70 10.22 11.18
C GLU A 9 -4.63 9.78 10.04
N LEU A 10 -5.57 8.88 10.36
CA LEU A 10 -6.54 8.38 9.40
C LEU A 10 -7.86 9.10 9.61
N GLY A 11 -8.48 9.57 8.53
CA GLY A 11 -9.75 10.28 8.60
C GLY A 11 -10.94 9.39 8.93
N SER A 12 -10.77 8.07 8.91
CA SER A 12 -11.82 7.10 9.19
C SER A 12 -11.22 5.84 9.79
N HIS A 13 -12.02 5.08 10.51
CA HIS A 13 -11.63 3.77 11.05
C HIS A 13 -11.73 2.64 10.02
N LEU A 14 -12.32 2.91 8.85
CA LEU A 14 -12.45 1.90 7.81
C LEU A 14 -11.16 1.80 7.00
N ILE A 15 -10.69 0.60 6.82
CA ILE A 15 -9.48 0.30 6.07
C ILE A 15 -9.84 -0.68 4.96
N LEU A 16 -9.45 -0.37 3.73
CA LEU A 16 -9.63 -1.32 2.64
C LEU A 16 -8.61 -2.45 2.82
N ALA A 17 -9.11 -3.63 3.16
CA ALA A 17 -8.25 -4.79 3.40
C ALA A 17 -7.55 -5.22 2.11
N PRO A 18 -6.28 -5.62 2.19
CA PRO A 18 -5.57 -6.12 1.03
C PRO A 18 -6.13 -7.46 0.58
N MET A 19 -6.37 -7.60 -0.73
CA MET A 19 -6.88 -8.83 -1.33
C MET A 19 -6.09 -9.11 -2.59
N SER A 20 -5.33 -10.21 -2.59
CA SER A 20 -4.49 -10.58 -3.73
C SER A 20 -5.34 -10.76 -4.99
N GLY A 21 -4.88 -10.15 -6.08
CA GLY A 21 -5.59 -10.18 -7.35
C GLY A 21 -6.79 -9.24 -7.43
N VAL A 22 -7.11 -8.52 -6.36
CA VAL A 22 -8.29 -7.65 -6.30
C VAL A 22 -7.91 -6.20 -6.02
N THR A 23 -7.18 -5.93 -4.92
CA THR A 23 -6.91 -4.56 -4.48
C THR A 23 -5.72 -3.93 -5.19
N ASP A 24 -5.75 -3.93 -6.53
CA ASP A 24 -4.76 -3.24 -7.35
C ASP A 24 -5.07 -1.73 -7.37
N ARG A 25 -4.24 -0.97 -8.05
CA ARG A 25 -4.38 0.49 -8.14
C ARG A 25 -5.73 0.91 -8.72
N ILE A 26 -6.22 0.18 -9.71
CA ILE A 26 -7.49 0.48 -10.37
C ILE A 26 -8.67 0.23 -9.42
N PHE A 27 -8.65 -0.91 -8.73
CA PHE A 27 -9.70 -1.25 -7.76
C PHE A 27 -9.72 -0.24 -6.62
N ARG A 28 -8.56 0.11 -6.08
CA ARG A 28 -8.46 1.11 -5.01
C ARG A 28 -9.00 2.47 -5.47
N ARG A 29 -8.72 2.85 -6.73
CA ARG A 29 -9.25 4.08 -7.31
C ARG A 29 -10.77 4.05 -7.36
N LEU A 30 -11.34 2.92 -7.77
CA LEU A 30 -12.79 2.74 -7.83
C LEU A 30 -13.41 2.90 -6.44
N ILE A 31 -12.85 2.23 -5.45
CA ILE A 31 -13.34 2.32 -4.06
C ILE A 31 -13.26 3.76 -3.55
N ARG A 32 -12.17 4.43 -3.83
CA ARG A 32 -11.98 5.83 -3.40
C ARG A 32 -13.00 6.75 -4.08
N HIS A 33 -13.27 6.50 -5.35
CA HIS A 33 -14.26 7.29 -6.09
C HIS A 33 -15.67 7.11 -5.51
N CYS A 34 -16.04 5.90 -5.13
CA CYS A 34 -17.37 5.59 -4.60
C CYS A 34 -17.55 6.01 -3.15
N ASN A 35 -16.50 6.03 -2.34
CA ASN A 35 -16.60 6.18 -0.89
C ASN A 35 -15.95 7.47 -0.35
N GLY A 36 -15.16 8.15 -1.15
CA GLY A 36 -14.54 9.41 -0.73
C GLY A 36 -13.72 9.26 0.54
N ALA A 37 -14.07 10.07 1.55
CA ALA A 37 -13.37 10.10 2.83
C ALA A 37 -13.76 8.98 3.80
N ASP A 38 -14.71 8.12 3.41
CA ASP A 38 -15.19 7.06 4.29
C ASP A 38 -14.15 5.95 4.52
N VAL A 39 -13.16 5.83 3.64
CA VAL A 39 -12.06 4.88 3.81
C VAL A 39 -10.81 5.65 4.24
N GLY A 40 -10.28 5.30 5.41
CA GLY A 40 -9.16 6.02 6.01
C GLY A 40 -7.80 5.54 5.55
N LEU A 41 -7.68 4.32 5.04
CA LEU A 41 -6.40 3.75 4.62
C LEU A 41 -6.61 2.73 3.50
N TYR A 42 -5.75 2.79 2.51
CA TYR A 42 -5.72 1.83 1.40
C TYR A 42 -4.44 1.01 1.48
N VAL A 43 -4.56 -0.31 1.39
CA VAL A 43 -3.43 -1.23 1.50
C VAL A 43 -3.25 -1.98 0.19
N THR A 44 -2.02 -2.08 -0.30
CA THR A 44 -1.72 -2.82 -1.53
C THR A 44 -1.92 -4.32 -1.33
N GLU A 45 -2.06 -5.05 -2.44
CA GLU A 45 -1.82 -6.49 -2.43
C GLU A 45 -0.42 -6.76 -1.86
N PHE A 46 -0.18 -7.97 -1.35
CA PHE A 46 1.15 -8.31 -0.84
C PHE A 46 2.17 -8.33 -1.98
N ILE A 47 3.33 -7.74 -1.72
CA ILE A 47 4.40 -7.57 -2.71
C ILE A 47 5.65 -8.30 -2.23
N SER A 48 6.21 -9.14 -3.09
CA SER A 48 7.41 -9.91 -2.76
C SER A 48 8.63 -9.01 -2.67
N VAL A 49 9.32 -9.04 -1.51
CA VAL A 49 10.54 -8.25 -1.33
C VAL A 49 11.67 -8.80 -2.21
N GLU A 50 11.67 -10.10 -2.50
CA GLU A 50 12.64 -10.69 -3.41
C GLU A 50 12.45 -10.18 -4.84
N CYS A 51 11.19 -10.10 -5.29
CA CYS A 51 10.90 -9.54 -6.61
C CYS A 51 11.31 -8.08 -6.71
N LEU A 52 11.11 -7.30 -5.65
CA LEU A 52 11.56 -5.91 -5.61
C LEU A 52 13.09 -5.83 -5.65
N TRP A 53 13.76 -6.72 -4.94
CA TRP A 53 15.21 -6.79 -4.94
C TRP A 53 15.77 -7.05 -6.35
N ARG A 54 15.07 -7.87 -7.13
CA ARG A 54 15.42 -8.18 -8.52
C ARG A 54 14.90 -7.14 -9.51
N GLU A 55 14.35 -6.03 -9.02
CA GLU A 55 13.81 -4.94 -9.82
C GLU A 55 12.71 -5.38 -10.79
N ASN A 56 11.87 -6.32 -10.35
CA ASN A 56 10.74 -6.80 -11.13
C ASN A 56 9.77 -5.65 -11.39
N LYS A 57 9.48 -5.39 -12.65
CA LYS A 57 8.65 -4.24 -13.07
C LYS A 57 7.24 -4.30 -12.52
N ARG A 58 6.65 -5.50 -12.47
CA ARG A 58 5.29 -5.67 -11.94
C ARG A 58 5.25 -5.32 -10.46
N SER A 59 6.24 -5.80 -9.70
CA SER A 59 6.31 -5.52 -8.26
C SER A 59 6.51 -4.04 -7.99
N LEU A 60 7.37 -3.38 -8.76
CA LEU A 60 7.56 -1.94 -8.67
C LEU A 60 6.27 -1.19 -9.00
N PHE A 61 5.56 -1.64 -10.02
CA PHE A 61 4.27 -1.05 -10.41
C PHE A 61 3.23 -1.20 -9.30
N MET A 62 3.21 -2.35 -8.61
CA MET A 62 2.27 -2.61 -7.52
C MET A 62 2.44 -1.66 -6.34
N MET A 63 3.62 -1.06 -6.19
CA MET A 63 3.89 -0.08 -5.13
C MET A 63 3.38 1.33 -5.48
N ARG A 64 2.91 1.55 -6.68
CA ARG A 64 2.47 2.87 -7.12
C ARG A 64 1.10 3.21 -6.56
N LYS A 65 0.95 4.47 -6.22
CA LYS A 65 -0.34 5.01 -5.76
C LYS A 65 -0.75 6.19 -6.63
N ASP A 66 -2.01 6.55 -6.57
CA ASP A 66 -2.49 7.80 -7.15
C ASP A 66 -2.12 8.98 -6.23
N VAL A 67 -2.05 10.18 -6.80
CA VAL A 67 -1.66 11.39 -6.06
C VAL A 67 -2.54 11.63 -4.84
N ASP A 68 -3.83 11.37 -4.98
CA ASP A 68 -4.82 11.59 -3.93
C ASP A 68 -5.05 10.36 -3.03
N GLU A 69 -4.26 9.31 -3.21
CA GLU A 69 -4.35 8.09 -2.41
C GLU A 69 -3.43 8.21 -1.19
N SER A 70 -3.93 8.88 -0.16
CA SER A 70 -3.15 9.11 1.05
C SER A 70 -4.09 9.13 2.26
N PRO A 71 -3.75 8.49 3.38
CA PRO A 71 -2.57 7.65 3.57
C PRO A 71 -2.62 6.33 2.78
N PHE A 72 -1.46 5.80 2.49
CA PHE A 72 -1.29 4.62 1.63
C PHE A 72 -0.32 3.65 2.30
N CYS A 73 -0.65 2.37 2.30
CA CYS A 73 0.14 1.35 2.94
C CYS A 73 0.59 0.30 1.92
N VAL A 74 1.88 0.03 1.90
CA VAL A 74 2.46 -1.03 1.05
C VAL A 74 2.61 -2.28 1.90
N GLN A 75 2.02 -3.38 1.46
CA GLN A 75 2.15 -4.66 2.15
C GLN A 75 3.30 -5.46 1.54
N LEU A 76 4.27 -5.81 2.36
CA LEU A 76 5.45 -6.54 1.93
C LEU A 76 5.49 -7.92 2.56
N TYR A 77 6.04 -8.90 1.83
CA TYR A 77 6.29 -10.22 2.39
C TYR A 77 7.63 -10.75 1.87
N GLY A 78 8.30 -11.56 2.68
CA GLY A 78 9.56 -12.18 2.30
C GLY A 78 10.30 -12.76 3.49
N ARG A 79 11.43 -13.40 3.21
CA ARG A 79 12.23 -14.11 4.21
C ARG A 79 13.58 -13.44 4.49
N GLU A 80 14.22 -12.91 3.44
CA GLU A 80 15.56 -12.34 3.56
C GLU A 80 15.50 -10.96 4.21
N VAL A 81 16.24 -10.80 5.30
CA VAL A 81 16.25 -9.55 6.06
C VAL A 81 16.72 -8.36 5.20
N HIS A 82 17.81 -8.53 4.45
CA HIS A 82 18.32 -7.43 3.64
C HIS A 82 17.39 -7.06 2.50
N HIS A 83 16.65 -8.01 1.94
CA HIS A 83 15.62 -7.72 0.95
C HIS A 83 14.47 -6.94 1.58
N MET A 84 14.06 -7.32 2.78
CA MET A 84 12.99 -6.63 3.51
C MET A 84 13.38 -5.20 3.84
N VAL A 85 14.61 -4.97 4.30
CA VAL A 85 15.11 -3.63 4.62
C VAL A 85 15.12 -2.76 3.36
N ALA A 86 15.65 -3.29 2.25
CA ALA A 86 15.69 -2.55 0.99
C ALA A 86 14.28 -2.20 0.49
N ALA A 87 13.36 -3.15 0.56
CA ALA A 87 11.97 -2.95 0.14
C ALA A 87 11.26 -1.92 1.03
N GLY A 88 11.49 -1.98 2.34
CA GLY A 88 10.91 -1.01 3.28
C GLY A 88 11.40 0.41 2.99
N ARG A 89 12.68 0.58 2.74
CA ARG A 89 13.24 1.88 2.36
C ARG A 89 12.64 2.39 1.05
N LEU A 90 12.52 1.51 0.07
CA LEU A 90 11.93 1.86 -1.21
C LEU A 90 10.46 2.31 -1.03
N ALA A 91 9.69 1.64 -0.18
CA ALA A 91 8.31 1.99 0.09
C ALA A 91 8.19 3.36 0.77
N VAL A 92 9.09 3.67 1.70
CA VAL A 92 9.09 4.96 2.41
C VAL A 92 9.44 6.11 1.49
N ASP A 93 10.34 5.87 0.53
CA ASP A 93 10.83 6.90 -0.38
C ASP A 93 9.85 7.20 -1.53
N ARG A 94 8.74 6.49 -1.63
CA ARG A 94 7.76 6.63 -2.73
C ARG A 94 6.59 7.56 -2.42
#